data_d4fa7df6eb5626ed199cfa9430f41da2
#
_entry.id   d4fa7df6eb5626ed199cfa9430f41da2
#
_cell.length_a   1.000
_cell.length_b   1.000
_cell.length_c   1.000
_cell.angle_alpha   90.00
_cell.angle_beta   90.00
_cell.angle_gamma   90.00
#
_symmetry.space_group_name_H-M   'P 1'
#
loop_
_entity.id
_entity.type
_entity.pdbx_description
1 polymer ?
#
loop_
_entity_poly.entity_id
_entity_poly.type
_entity_poly.pdbx_seq_one_letter_code
_entity_poly.pdbx_strand_id
1 'polypeptide(L)'
;MKINIYYGGRGLLDDPTLYVISKMEDVLRELRVKVERYNIYERKNEIATLPQTIKDADGIILATTVEWLGIGGYMQQFLDACWLYGDKEKISETYMQAIVMSTTYGEREAETTLANAWEILGGLPCDGLCGYVEDIENFKENNEYGLIIEKKAENLYRTISQKIKTLPTSNQAVKQSVLRTKQMNLTPQESEQLSKYVSDDTYVKKQKEDIEELATMFKDMLGTQSDNDDTPYVKEMESHFIPAEDFSASYSFMIEGVKKPLYIRVDQDDLIIHYGNEEPI
;
A
#
# COMPACT_ATOMS: atom_id res chain seq x y z
N MET A 1 12.18 11.72 22.29
CA MET A 1 11.67 10.38 21.94
C MET A 1 11.43 10.32 20.44
N LYS A 2 11.82 9.22 19.80
CA LYS A 2 11.59 8.93 18.38
C LYS A 2 10.84 7.60 18.24
N ILE A 3 9.77 7.58 17.47
CA ILE A 3 8.99 6.37 17.14
C ILE A 3 8.97 6.20 15.62
N ASN A 4 9.34 5.02 15.16
CA ASN A 4 9.27 4.66 13.75
C ASN A 4 8.04 3.78 13.51
N ILE A 5 7.32 4.04 12.42
CA ILE A 5 6.17 3.26 12.00
C ILE A 5 6.53 2.49 10.75
N TYR A 6 6.38 1.17 10.78
CA TYR A 6 6.58 0.29 9.63
C TYR A 6 5.23 -0.26 9.20
N TYR A 7 4.76 0.21 8.05
CA TYR A 7 3.49 -0.21 7.49
C TYR A 7 3.69 -1.25 6.39
N GLY A 8 3.14 -2.45 6.62
CA GLY A 8 3.30 -3.61 5.73
C GLY A 8 2.12 -3.87 4.79
N GLY A 9 1.07 -3.07 4.84
CA GLY A 9 -0.04 -3.16 3.90
C GLY A 9 0.29 -2.57 2.52
N ARG A 10 -0.64 -2.67 1.57
CA ARG A 10 -0.44 -2.26 0.18
C ARG A 10 -0.76 -0.79 -0.10
N GLY A 11 -1.22 -0.03 0.90
CA GLY A 11 -1.53 1.39 0.74
C GLY A 11 -2.74 1.65 -0.15
N LEU A 12 -3.76 0.80 -0.08
CA LEU A 12 -5.01 1.03 -0.79
C LEU A 12 -5.72 2.26 -0.22
N LEU A 13 -6.50 2.97 -1.03
CA LEU A 13 -7.15 4.23 -0.66
C LEU A 13 -8.03 4.11 0.59
N ASP A 14 -8.72 2.98 0.75
CA ASP A 14 -9.65 2.72 1.84
C ASP A 14 -9.08 1.78 2.91
N ASP A 15 -7.74 1.79 3.08
CA ASP A 15 -7.09 0.97 4.09
C ASP A 15 -7.31 1.53 5.49
N PRO A 16 -8.05 0.82 6.36
CA PRO A 16 -8.35 1.29 7.72
C PRO A 16 -7.10 1.43 8.58
N THR A 17 -6.05 0.66 8.30
CA THR A 17 -4.78 0.75 9.03
C THR A 17 -4.12 2.11 8.82
N LEU A 18 -4.18 2.66 7.61
CA LEU A 18 -3.61 3.98 7.32
C LEU A 18 -4.33 5.10 8.08
N TYR A 19 -5.65 5.01 8.23
CA TYR A 19 -6.41 5.95 9.07
C TYR A 19 -5.97 5.87 10.53
N VAL A 20 -5.87 4.65 11.08
CA VAL A 20 -5.42 4.44 12.47
C VAL A 20 -4.01 4.98 12.69
N ILE A 21 -3.08 4.69 11.78
CA ILE A 21 -1.71 5.21 11.84
C ILE A 21 -1.71 6.74 11.83
N SER A 22 -2.47 7.37 10.93
CA SER A 22 -2.53 8.82 10.82
C SER A 22 -3.02 9.46 12.12
N LYS A 23 -4.09 8.92 12.71
CA LYS A 23 -4.60 9.37 14.01
C LYS A 23 -3.57 9.24 15.13
N MET A 24 -2.87 8.11 15.19
CA MET A 24 -1.81 7.90 16.19
C MET A 24 -0.61 8.84 15.97
N GLU A 25 -0.23 9.09 14.73
CA GLU A 25 0.83 10.06 14.40
C GLU A 25 0.49 11.45 14.93
N ASP A 26 -0.76 11.90 14.76
CA ASP A 26 -1.20 13.21 15.22
C ASP A 26 -1.05 13.34 16.75
N VAL A 27 -1.56 12.36 17.51
CA VAL A 27 -1.41 12.33 18.97
C VAL A 27 0.06 12.30 19.40
N LEU A 28 0.88 11.45 18.76
CA LEU A 28 2.30 11.35 19.09
C LEU A 28 3.05 12.66 18.79
N ARG A 29 2.69 13.39 17.71
CA ARG A 29 3.26 14.69 17.38
C ARG A 29 2.84 15.76 18.39
N GLU A 30 1.58 15.76 18.85
CA GLU A 30 1.13 16.62 19.95
C GLU A 30 1.93 16.40 21.23
N LEU A 31 2.30 15.14 21.51
CA LEU A 31 3.18 14.77 22.63
C LEU A 31 4.68 15.05 22.34
N ARG A 32 4.99 15.75 21.25
CA ARG A 32 6.36 16.13 20.83
C ARG A 32 7.26 14.92 20.56
N VAL A 33 6.70 13.83 20.11
CA VAL A 33 7.44 12.66 19.64
C VAL A 33 7.82 12.88 18.17
N LYS A 34 9.07 12.59 17.82
CA LYS A 34 9.47 12.53 16.42
C LYS A 34 8.97 11.22 15.83
N VAL A 35 8.10 11.31 14.82
CA VAL A 35 7.54 10.13 14.14
C VAL A 35 8.07 10.06 12.72
N GLU A 36 8.60 8.92 12.33
CA GLU A 36 9.00 8.61 10.95
C GLU A 36 8.24 7.38 10.46
N ARG A 37 7.58 7.46 9.29
CA ARG A 37 6.81 6.38 8.69
C ARG A 37 7.52 5.79 7.49
N TYR A 38 7.56 4.45 7.43
CA TYR A 38 8.14 3.64 6.39
C TYR A 38 7.07 2.73 5.80
N ASN A 39 6.64 3.01 4.56
CA ASN A 39 5.75 2.13 3.81
C ASN A 39 6.60 1.03 3.18
N ILE A 40 6.52 -0.18 3.70
CA ILE A 40 7.38 -1.29 3.29
C ILE A 40 7.14 -1.64 1.81
N TYR A 41 5.88 -1.58 1.36
CA TYR A 41 5.53 -1.81 -0.03
C TYR A 41 6.26 -0.85 -0.99
N GLU A 42 6.29 0.44 -0.68
CA GLU A 42 6.99 1.44 -1.49
C GLU A 42 8.50 1.23 -1.49
N ARG A 43 9.03 0.71 -0.37
CA ARG A 43 10.44 0.42 -0.14
C ARG A 43 10.79 -1.05 -0.24
N LYS A 44 10.04 -1.82 -1.03
CA LYS A 44 10.23 -3.28 -1.15
C LYS A 44 11.66 -3.70 -1.51
N ASN A 45 12.37 -2.86 -2.25
CA ASN A 45 13.77 -3.09 -2.63
C ASN A 45 14.78 -2.79 -1.51
N GLU A 46 14.33 -2.11 -0.44
CA GLU A 46 15.16 -1.69 0.69
C GLU A 46 14.84 -2.47 1.97
N ILE A 47 13.96 -3.48 1.92
CA ILE A 47 13.48 -4.20 3.11
C ILE A 47 14.66 -4.73 3.94
N ALA A 48 15.70 -5.25 3.29
CA ALA A 48 16.89 -5.78 3.98
C ALA A 48 17.66 -4.71 4.78
N THR A 49 17.55 -3.44 4.40
CA THR A 49 18.23 -2.32 5.06
C THR A 49 17.35 -1.56 6.06
N LEU A 50 16.03 -1.73 5.98
CA LEU A 50 15.08 -1.07 6.90
C LEU A 50 15.37 -1.34 8.38
N PRO A 51 15.84 -2.53 8.83
CA PRO A 51 16.19 -2.73 10.23
C PRO A 51 17.25 -1.77 10.77
N GLN A 52 18.10 -1.19 9.90
CA GLN A 52 19.07 -0.19 10.30
C GLN A 52 18.41 1.11 10.84
N THR A 53 17.19 1.42 10.40
CA THR A 53 16.46 2.61 10.86
C THR A 53 15.94 2.48 12.31
N ILE A 54 15.93 1.25 12.87
CA ILE A 54 15.54 1.00 14.27
C ILE A 54 16.58 1.57 15.25
N LYS A 55 17.84 1.74 14.84
CA LYS A 55 18.93 2.18 15.71
C LYS A 55 18.63 3.47 16.48
N ASP A 56 17.94 4.40 15.84
CA ASP A 56 17.64 5.72 16.41
C ASP A 56 16.26 5.81 17.05
N ALA A 57 15.49 4.74 17.07
CA ALA A 57 14.13 4.73 17.59
C ALA A 57 14.08 4.28 19.05
N ASP A 58 13.29 4.95 19.87
CA ASP A 58 12.97 4.53 21.24
C ASP A 58 11.85 3.48 21.25
N GLY A 59 11.00 3.50 20.23
CA GLY A 59 9.94 2.53 20.01
C GLY A 59 9.57 2.44 18.54
N ILE A 60 8.82 1.40 18.21
CA ILE A 60 8.31 1.18 16.86
C ILE A 60 6.82 0.81 16.89
N ILE A 61 6.17 1.07 15.77
CA ILE A 61 4.84 0.55 15.48
C ILE A 61 4.96 -0.36 14.27
N LEU A 62 4.52 -1.60 14.41
CA LEU A 62 4.35 -2.53 13.29
C LEU A 62 2.87 -2.55 12.91
N ALA A 63 2.56 -2.00 11.74
CA ALA A 63 1.20 -1.82 11.31
C ALA A 63 0.93 -2.55 10.00
N THR A 64 -0.19 -3.28 9.92
CA THR A 64 -0.57 -3.98 8.71
C THR A 64 -2.08 -4.17 8.62
N THR A 65 -2.58 -4.32 7.41
CA THR A 65 -3.93 -4.80 7.15
C THR A 65 -3.86 -6.30 6.91
N VAL A 66 -4.82 -7.05 7.44
CA VAL A 66 -4.81 -8.52 7.29
C VAL A 66 -4.84 -8.89 5.81
N GLU A 67 -3.87 -9.69 5.41
CA GLU A 67 -3.79 -10.32 4.10
C GLU A 67 -3.63 -11.82 4.28
N TRP A 68 -4.41 -12.61 3.53
CA TRP A 68 -4.33 -14.08 3.60
C TRP A 68 -4.37 -14.63 5.04
N LEU A 69 -5.26 -14.05 5.88
CA LEU A 69 -5.43 -14.41 7.28
C LEU A 69 -4.23 -14.12 8.19
N GLY A 70 -3.30 -13.29 7.75
CA GLY A 70 -2.07 -13.00 8.49
C GLY A 70 -1.54 -11.60 8.25
N ILE A 71 -0.28 -11.42 8.61
CA ILE A 71 0.40 -10.10 8.61
C ILE A 71 0.84 -9.60 7.22
N GLY A 72 0.57 -10.41 6.17
CA GLY A 72 1.00 -10.08 4.81
C GLY A 72 2.48 -10.33 4.53
N GLY A 73 2.81 -10.53 3.24
CA GLY A 73 4.15 -10.94 2.82
C GLY A 73 5.23 -9.88 3.06
N TYR A 74 4.92 -8.60 2.92
CA TYR A 74 5.90 -7.53 3.15
C TYR A 74 6.29 -7.37 4.62
N MET A 75 5.33 -7.47 5.52
CA MET A 75 5.60 -7.45 6.96
C MET A 75 6.40 -8.67 7.38
N GLN A 76 6.10 -9.85 6.83
CA GLN A 76 6.88 -11.07 7.04
C GLN A 76 8.33 -10.87 6.63
N GLN A 77 8.57 -10.36 5.41
CA GLN A 77 9.93 -10.07 4.92
C GLN A 77 10.68 -9.05 5.79
N PHE A 78 9.98 -8.05 6.34
CA PHE A 78 10.59 -7.10 7.26
C PHE A 78 11.00 -7.77 8.58
N LEU A 79 10.19 -8.67 9.13
CA LEU A 79 10.54 -9.43 10.33
C LEU A 79 11.74 -10.35 10.07
N ASP A 80 11.79 -11.01 8.91
CA ASP A 80 12.94 -11.82 8.49
C ASP A 80 14.21 -10.95 8.35
N ALA A 81 14.08 -9.75 7.78
CA ALA A 81 15.18 -8.80 7.71
C ALA A 81 15.65 -8.33 9.09
N CYS A 82 14.73 -8.12 10.04
CA CYS A 82 15.07 -7.81 11.44
C CYS A 82 15.83 -8.98 12.10
N TRP A 83 15.45 -10.22 11.81
CA TRP A 83 16.17 -11.39 12.28
C TRP A 83 17.61 -11.46 11.76
N LEU A 84 17.78 -11.26 10.45
CA LEU A 84 19.06 -11.45 9.76
C LEU A 84 20.02 -10.27 9.96
N TYR A 85 19.50 -9.04 9.90
CA TYR A 85 20.29 -7.81 9.77
C TYR A 85 20.05 -6.79 10.88
N GLY A 86 19.04 -7.03 11.73
CA GLY A 86 18.72 -6.13 12.84
C GLY A 86 19.77 -6.14 13.93
N ASP A 87 20.03 -4.99 14.53
CA ASP A 87 20.86 -4.86 15.72
C ASP A 87 20.10 -5.45 16.91
N LYS A 88 20.53 -6.63 17.37
CA LYS A 88 19.82 -7.39 18.40
C LYS A 88 19.86 -6.73 19.78
N GLU A 89 20.95 -6.04 20.10
CA GLU A 89 21.05 -5.28 21.35
C GLU A 89 20.04 -4.14 21.33
N LYS A 90 19.99 -3.39 20.22
CA LYS A 90 19.04 -2.31 20.07
C LYS A 90 17.58 -2.80 20.04
N ILE A 91 17.29 -3.88 19.33
CA ILE A 91 15.95 -4.51 19.31
C ILE A 91 15.53 -4.89 20.73
N SER A 92 16.45 -5.41 21.56
CA SER A 92 16.15 -5.84 22.93
C SER A 92 15.74 -4.70 23.87
N GLU A 93 16.03 -3.47 23.50
CA GLU A 93 15.65 -2.26 24.24
C GLU A 93 14.47 -1.52 23.60
N THR A 94 14.02 -1.95 22.41
CA THR A 94 13.02 -1.24 21.62
C THR A 94 11.62 -1.76 21.91
N TYR A 95 10.74 -0.84 22.30
CA TYR A 95 9.32 -1.11 22.49
C TYR A 95 8.60 -1.21 21.16
N MET A 96 7.64 -2.13 21.04
CA MET A 96 6.85 -2.30 19.83
C MET A 96 5.37 -2.40 20.11
N GLN A 97 4.57 -1.63 19.40
CA GLN A 97 3.12 -1.76 19.36
C GLN A 97 2.67 -2.31 18.02
N ALA A 98 1.88 -3.39 18.05
CA ALA A 98 1.24 -3.94 16.86
C ALA A 98 -0.07 -3.20 16.57
N ILE A 99 -0.30 -2.85 15.30
CA ILE A 99 -1.56 -2.29 14.81
C ILE A 99 -2.03 -3.15 13.64
N VAL A 100 -3.17 -3.81 13.80
CA VAL A 100 -3.70 -4.71 12.78
C VAL A 100 -5.17 -4.44 12.53
N MET A 101 -5.50 -4.00 11.33
CA MET A 101 -6.87 -3.83 10.91
C MET A 101 -7.26 -4.91 9.91
N SER A 102 -8.54 -5.25 9.86
CA SER A 102 -9.07 -6.23 8.93
C SER A 102 -10.38 -5.75 8.33
N THR A 103 -10.58 -6.03 7.06
CA THR A 103 -11.89 -5.91 6.39
C THR A 103 -12.57 -7.26 6.22
N THR A 104 -11.93 -8.32 6.73
CA THR A 104 -12.42 -9.70 6.68
C THR A 104 -12.41 -10.33 8.06
N TYR A 105 -11.34 -11.03 8.43
CA TYR A 105 -11.14 -11.65 9.75
C TYR A 105 -9.67 -11.99 9.96
N GLY A 106 -9.26 -12.26 11.21
CA GLY A 106 -7.90 -12.69 11.56
C GLY A 106 -7.03 -11.58 12.14
N GLU A 107 -7.61 -10.42 12.49
CA GLU A 107 -6.88 -9.29 13.05
C GLU A 107 -6.23 -9.59 14.39
N ARG A 108 -6.87 -10.42 15.23
CA ARG A 108 -6.34 -10.79 16.56
C ARG A 108 -5.16 -11.74 16.44
N GLU A 109 -5.27 -12.73 15.56
CA GLU A 109 -4.20 -13.69 15.29
C GLU A 109 -2.98 -12.99 14.68
N ALA A 110 -3.22 -12.05 13.77
CA ALA A 110 -2.15 -11.27 13.15
C ALA A 110 -1.48 -10.31 14.15
N GLU A 111 -2.24 -9.65 15.03
CA GLU A 111 -1.71 -8.82 16.12
C GLU A 111 -0.82 -9.65 17.05
N THR A 112 -1.34 -10.78 17.52
CA THR A 112 -0.61 -11.73 18.37
C THR A 112 0.67 -12.24 17.67
N THR A 113 0.60 -12.50 16.36
CA THR A 113 1.74 -12.93 15.56
C THR A 113 2.84 -11.87 15.56
N LEU A 114 2.50 -10.59 15.37
CA LEU A 114 3.46 -9.48 15.41
C LEU A 114 4.08 -9.33 16.80
N ALA A 115 3.26 -9.38 17.84
CA ALA A 115 3.72 -9.27 19.22
C ALA A 115 4.71 -10.39 19.58
N ASN A 116 4.34 -11.64 19.27
CA ASN A 116 5.19 -12.82 19.52
C ASN A 116 6.48 -12.75 18.67
N ALA A 117 6.40 -12.40 17.40
CA ALA A 117 7.57 -12.29 16.55
C ALA A 117 8.56 -11.25 17.08
N TRP A 118 8.06 -10.08 17.53
CA TRP A 118 8.91 -9.05 18.11
C TRP A 118 9.56 -9.50 19.42
N GLU A 119 8.81 -10.18 20.29
CA GLU A 119 9.34 -10.74 21.52
C GLU A 119 10.40 -11.82 21.26
N ILE A 120 10.20 -12.68 20.26
CA ILE A 120 11.17 -13.69 19.83
C ILE A 120 12.44 -13.03 19.29
N LEU A 121 12.33 -11.95 18.53
CA LEU A 121 13.50 -11.15 18.09
C LEU A 121 14.27 -10.51 19.24
N GLY A 122 13.69 -10.49 20.42
CA GLY A 122 14.29 -9.95 21.65
C GLY A 122 13.66 -8.68 22.15
N GLY A 123 12.78 -8.04 21.38
CA GLY A 123 12.18 -6.76 21.69
C GLY A 123 11.12 -6.78 22.79
N LEU A 124 10.54 -5.63 23.06
CA LEU A 124 9.58 -5.40 24.14
C LEU A 124 8.19 -5.12 23.54
N PRO A 125 7.29 -6.11 23.44
CA PRO A 125 5.95 -5.88 22.93
C PRO A 125 5.13 -5.05 23.91
N CYS A 126 4.35 -4.09 23.37
CA CYS A 126 3.35 -3.31 24.08
C CYS A 126 1.95 -3.84 23.75
N ASP A 127 0.95 -3.34 24.49
CA ASP A 127 -0.45 -3.63 24.24
C ASP A 127 -0.87 -3.10 22.84
N GLY A 128 -1.20 -4.02 21.94
CA GLY A 128 -1.51 -3.73 20.54
C GLY A 128 -2.91 -3.14 20.34
N LEU A 129 -3.20 -2.84 19.09
CA LEU A 129 -4.52 -2.41 18.61
C LEU A 129 -4.90 -3.26 17.41
N CYS A 130 -6.01 -3.96 17.49
CA CYS A 130 -6.58 -4.67 16.34
C CYS A 130 -8.08 -4.41 16.22
N GLY A 131 -8.61 -4.47 15.02
CA GLY A 131 -10.02 -4.25 14.79
C GLY A 131 -10.48 -4.67 13.40
N TYR A 132 -11.76 -5.05 13.33
CA TYR A 132 -12.47 -5.30 12.10
C TYR A 132 -13.21 -4.04 11.66
N VAL A 133 -13.14 -3.72 10.38
CA VAL A 133 -13.78 -2.56 9.76
C VAL A 133 -14.55 -3.03 8.53
N GLU A 134 -15.87 -3.02 8.63
CA GLU A 134 -16.76 -3.34 7.51
C GLU A 134 -16.90 -2.15 6.57
N ASP A 135 -17.07 -0.96 7.12
CA ASP A 135 -17.24 0.28 6.40
C ASP A 135 -16.29 1.34 6.97
N ILE A 136 -15.40 1.80 6.12
CA ILE A 136 -14.34 2.74 6.51
C ILE A 136 -14.88 4.14 6.85
N GLU A 137 -15.94 4.60 6.19
CA GLU A 137 -16.50 5.92 6.45
C GLU A 137 -17.22 5.94 7.82
N ASN A 138 -18.03 4.93 8.10
CA ASN A 138 -18.65 4.77 9.42
C ASN A 138 -17.61 4.62 10.53
N PHE A 139 -16.48 3.93 10.24
CA PHE A 139 -15.38 3.79 11.19
C PHE A 139 -14.71 5.12 11.48
N LYS A 140 -14.48 5.95 10.46
CA LYS A 140 -13.87 7.28 10.61
C LYS A 140 -14.76 8.26 11.35
N GLU A 141 -16.07 8.21 11.14
CA GLU A 141 -17.05 9.09 11.76
C GLU A 141 -17.33 8.76 13.23
N ASN A 142 -16.98 7.54 13.68
CA ASN A 142 -17.24 7.10 15.04
C ASN A 142 -16.21 7.69 16.02
N ASN A 143 -16.66 8.67 16.80
CA ASN A 143 -15.82 9.33 17.79
C ASN A 143 -15.29 8.38 18.89
N GLU A 144 -16.02 7.32 19.24
CA GLU A 144 -15.55 6.37 20.26
C GLU A 144 -14.33 5.59 19.79
N TYR A 145 -14.32 5.20 18.50
CA TYR A 145 -13.15 4.55 17.90
C TYR A 145 -11.95 5.51 17.84
N GLY A 146 -12.21 6.79 17.50
CA GLY A 146 -11.18 7.82 17.58
C GLY A 146 -10.52 7.89 18.94
N LEU A 147 -11.32 7.97 20.03
CA LEU A 147 -10.83 8.02 21.40
C LEU A 147 -10.04 6.75 21.80
N ILE A 148 -10.44 5.57 21.33
CA ILE A 148 -9.70 4.33 21.59
C ILE A 148 -8.31 4.40 20.96
N ILE A 149 -8.22 4.85 19.70
CA ILE A 149 -6.96 4.99 18.95
C ILE A 149 -6.04 6.01 19.67
N GLU A 150 -6.58 7.15 20.06
CA GLU A 150 -5.84 8.20 20.76
C GLU A 150 -5.26 7.68 22.09
N LYS A 151 -6.09 7.00 22.89
CA LYS A 151 -5.62 6.37 24.15
C LYS A 151 -4.52 5.33 23.94
N LYS A 152 -4.58 4.57 22.85
CA LYS A 152 -3.52 3.60 22.52
C LYS A 152 -2.20 4.31 22.17
N ALA A 153 -2.24 5.43 21.45
CA ALA A 153 -1.05 6.25 21.19
C ALA A 153 -0.46 6.85 22.49
N GLU A 154 -1.31 7.39 23.35
CA GLU A 154 -0.88 7.91 24.67
C GLU A 154 -0.26 6.80 25.56
N ASN A 155 -0.86 5.60 25.56
CA ASN A 155 -0.35 4.47 26.31
C ASN A 155 1.02 4.01 25.80
N LEU A 156 1.23 3.97 24.49
CA LEU A 156 2.54 3.69 23.88
C LEU A 156 3.57 4.72 24.36
N TYR A 157 3.26 6.02 24.24
CA TYR A 157 4.12 7.10 24.75
C TYR A 157 4.48 6.91 26.23
N ARG A 158 3.48 6.62 27.07
CA ARG A 158 3.66 6.42 28.52
C ARG A 158 4.52 5.19 28.80
N THR A 159 4.28 4.08 28.11
CA THR A 159 5.03 2.83 28.26
C THR A 159 6.51 3.04 27.98
N ILE A 160 6.82 3.74 26.88
CA ILE A 160 8.21 4.03 26.49
C ILE A 160 8.85 5.03 27.47
N SER A 161 8.15 6.13 27.80
CA SER A 161 8.68 7.18 28.68
C SER A 161 9.00 6.68 30.07
N GLN A 162 8.15 5.80 30.61
CA GLN A 162 8.29 5.23 31.95
C GLN A 162 9.10 3.94 31.97
N LYS A 163 9.53 3.46 30.79
CA LYS A 163 10.27 2.19 30.63
C LYS A 163 9.54 1.02 31.34
N ILE A 164 8.23 0.94 31.12
CA ILE A 164 7.39 -0.09 31.73
C ILE A 164 7.80 -1.46 31.17
N LYS A 165 8.06 -2.41 32.08
CA LYS A 165 8.38 -3.79 31.71
C LYS A 165 7.17 -4.68 31.93
N THR A 166 6.98 -5.65 31.05
CA THR A 166 5.99 -6.72 31.19
C THR A 166 6.58 -7.92 31.94
N LEU A 167 5.70 -8.78 32.42
CA LEU A 167 6.13 -10.07 32.96
C LEU A 167 6.71 -10.94 31.83
N PRO A 168 7.70 -11.81 32.17
CA PRO A 168 8.27 -12.71 31.16
C PRO A 168 7.22 -13.72 30.67
N THR A 169 7.23 -13.99 29.36
CA THR A 169 6.41 -15.00 28.72
C THR A 169 7.21 -16.27 28.45
N SER A 170 6.53 -17.35 28.00
CA SER A 170 7.18 -18.59 27.57
C SER A 170 8.09 -18.42 26.35
N ASN A 171 7.93 -17.32 25.58
CA ASN A 171 8.80 -16.97 24.45
C ASN A 171 10.25 -16.66 24.88
N GLN A 172 10.49 -16.43 26.19
CA GLN A 172 11.82 -16.07 26.68
C GLN A 172 12.90 -17.11 26.35
N ALA A 173 12.55 -18.39 26.30
CA ALA A 173 13.50 -19.45 25.94
C ALA A 173 13.96 -19.32 24.48
N VAL A 174 13.01 -19.01 23.56
CA VAL A 174 13.30 -18.77 22.14
C VAL A 174 14.10 -17.48 21.96
N LYS A 175 13.68 -16.41 22.66
CA LYS A 175 14.41 -15.12 22.69
C LYS A 175 15.88 -15.29 23.04
N GLN A 176 16.20 -16.08 24.06
CA GLN A 176 17.60 -16.32 24.45
C GLN A 176 18.39 -17.02 23.34
N SER A 177 17.77 -17.95 22.61
CA SER A 177 18.40 -18.62 21.47
C SER A 177 18.67 -17.63 20.34
N VAL A 178 17.73 -16.75 20.02
CA VAL A 178 17.86 -15.72 18.97
C VAL A 178 18.95 -14.73 19.31
N LEU A 179 19.00 -14.24 20.54
CA LEU A 179 20.03 -13.29 20.98
C LEU A 179 21.47 -13.86 20.88
N ARG A 180 21.62 -15.18 20.98
CA ARG A 180 22.90 -15.86 20.79
C ARG A 180 23.30 -16.06 19.33
N THR A 181 22.35 -15.93 18.40
CA THR A 181 22.64 -16.06 16.97
C THR A 181 23.46 -14.86 16.49
N LYS A 182 24.55 -15.11 15.79
CA LYS A 182 25.37 -14.02 15.23
C LYS A 182 24.57 -13.23 14.20
N GLN A 183 24.64 -11.92 14.31
CA GLN A 183 24.08 -11.02 13.30
C GLN A 183 24.81 -11.22 11.97
N MET A 184 24.07 -11.28 10.88
CA MET A 184 24.65 -11.22 9.54
C MET A 184 24.95 -9.75 9.21
N ASN A 185 26.22 -9.40 9.19
CA ASN A 185 26.63 -8.06 8.76
C ASN A 185 26.70 -8.04 7.23
N LEU A 186 25.80 -7.27 6.62
CA LEU A 186 25.86 -7.01 5.20
C LEU A 186 27.07 -6.12 4.90
N THR A 187 27.95 -6.57 4.02
CA THR A 187 28.94 -5.68 3.40
C THR A 187 28.21 -4.70 2.47
N PRO A 188 28.78 -3.51 2.19
CA PRO A 188 28.17 -2.58 1.22
C PRO A 188 27.90 -3.23 -0.15
N GLN A 189 28.75 -4.16 -0.57
CA GLN A 189 28.59 -4.91 -1.83
C GLN A 189 27.43 -5.90 -1.77
N GLU A 190 27.25 -6.62 -0.66
CA GLU A 190 26.12 -7.52 -0.45
C GLU A 190 24.78 -6.76 -0.31
N SER A 191 24.80 -5.60 0.35
CA SER A 191 23.63 -4.71 0.42
C SER A 191 23.23 -4.20 -0.98
N GLU A 192 24.23 -3.83 -1.80
CA GLU A 192 23.99 -3.42 -3.18
C GLU A 192 23.52 -4.59 -4.06
N GLN A 193 24.09 -5.77 -3.89
CA GLN A 193 23.63 -6.96 -4.61
C GLN A 193 22.23 -7.38 -4.20
N LEU A 194 21.91 -7.42 -2.90
CA LEU A 194 20.57 -7.71 -2.42
C LEU A 194 19.56 -6.69 -2.93
N SER A 195 19.90 -5.41 -2.94
CA SER A 195 19.03 -4.38 -3.53
C SER A 195 18.86 -4.58 -5.04
N LYS A 196 19.87 -5.04 -5.75
CA LYS A 196 19.80 -5.38 -7.17
C LYS A 196 18.99 -6.65 -7.41
N TYR A 197 19.19 -7.72 -6.62
CA TYR A 197 18.40 -8.96 -6.74
C TYR A 197 16.93 -8.77 -6.43
N VAL A 198 16.60 -7.93 -5.46
CA VAL A 198 15.20 -7.57 -5.14
C VAL A 198 14.64 -6.58 -6.17
N SER A 199 15.49 -5.74 -6.80
CA SER A 199 15.11 -4.85 -7.89
C SER A 199 15.13 -5.53 -9.27
N ASP A 200 15.82 -6.66 -9.39
CA ASP A 200 15.84 -7.46 -10.61
C ASP A 200 14.59 -8.34 -10.70
N ASP A 201 13.46 -7.66 -10.59
CA ASP A 201 12.18 -8.15 -10.99
C ASP A 201 12.18 -8.14 -12.53
N THR A 202 12.98 -9.06 -13.11
CA THR A 202 13.08 -9.28 -14.57
C THR A 202 11.69 -9.52 -15.15
N TYR A 203 10.76 -10.02 -14.34
CA TYR A 203 9.35 -10.18 -14.70
C TYR A 203 8.61 -8.83 -14.78
N VAL A 204 8.82 -7.93 -13.83
CA VAL A 204 8.18 -6.59 -13.85
C VAL A 204 8.82 -5.69 -14.90
N LYS A 205 10.14 -5.79 -15.13
CA LYS A 205 10.81 -5.12 -16.25
C LYS A 205 10.27 -5.63 -17.58
N LYS A 206 10.19 -6.94 -17.74
CA LYS A 206 9.65 -7.56 -18.94
C LYS A 206 8.18 -7.20 -19.18
N GLN A 207 7.35 -7.19 -18.12
CA GLN A 207 5.97 -6.71 -18.23
C GLN A 207 5.88 -5.21 -18.53
N LYS A 208 6.78 -4.37 -18.01
CA LYS A 208 6.84 -2.94 -18.39
C LYS A 208 7.29 -2.77 -19.83
N GLU A 209 8.30 -3.51 -20.27
CA GLU A 209 8.75 -3.53 -21.67
C GLU A 209 7.64 -4.03 -22.59
N ASP A 210 6.95 -5.11 -22.23
CA ASP A 210 5.81 -5.66 -22.99
C ASP A 210 4.62 -4.67 -23.02
N ILE A 211 4.36 -3.93 -21.92
CA ILE A 211 3.34 -2.88 -21.88
C ILE A 211 3.75 -1.65 -22.66
N GLU A 212 5.02 -1.25 -22.64
CA GLU A 212 5.54 -0.15 -23.48
C GLU A 212 5.57 -0.53 -24.96
N GLU A 213 5.92 -1.77 -25.31
CA GLU A 213 5.80 -2.28 -26.69
C GLU A 213 4.35 -2.31 -27.14
N LEU A 214 3.43 -2.83 -26.33
CA LEU A 214 1.99 -2.83 -26.61
C LEU A 214 1.45 -1.39 -26.72
N ALA A 215 1.84 -0.49 -25.85
CA ALA A 215 1.44 0.91 -25.89
C ALA A 215 2.02 1.62 -27.14
N THR A 216 3.21 1.25 -27.57
CA THR A 216 3.84 1.77 -28.78
C THR A 216 3.17 1.20 -30.02
N MET A 217 2.90 -0.11 -30.06
CA MET A 217 2.08 -0.73 -31.12
C MET A 217 0.68 -0.12 -31.20
N PHE A 218 0.05 0.16 -30.07
CA PHE A 218 -1.26 0.82 -30.03
C PHE A 218 -1.16 2.28 -30.51
N LYS A 219 -0.09 3.00 -30.12
CA LYS A 219 0.18 4.35 -30.63
C LYS A 219 0.47 4.37 -32.11
N ASP A 220 1.23 3.38 -32.61
CA ASP A 220 1.52 3.25 -34.03
C ASP A 220 0.28 2.83 -34.85
N MET A 221 -0.56 1.96 -34.29
CA MET A 221 -1.86 1.64 -34.88
C MET A 221 -2.82 2.84 -34.88
N LEU A 222 -2.80 3.66 -33.83
CA LEU A 222 -3.58 4.90 -33.74
C LEU A 222 -2.93 6.06 -34.48
N GLY A 223 -1.59 6.05 -34.64
CA GLY A 223 -0.82 7.11 -35.31
C GLY A 223 -0.65 6.92 -36.81
N THR A 224 -0.91 5.75 -37.34
CA THR A 224 -0.91 5.47 -38.79
C THR A 224 -2.26 5.66 -39.49
N GLN A 225 -3.29 6.06 -38.74
CA GLN A 225 -4.51 6.56 -39.36
C GLN A 225 -4.35 8.05 -39.67
N SER A 226 -3.71 8.29 -40.83
CA SER A 226 -3.88 9.51 -41.62
C SER A 226 -5.36 9.85 -41.81
N ASP A 227 -5.65 11.14 -41.88
CA ASP A 227 -6.86 11.86 -42.22
C ASP A 227 -7.86 11.19 -43.18
N ASN A 228 -8.26 9.94 -42.95
CA ASN A 228 -9.37 9.30 -43.65
C ASN A 228 -10.35 8.76 -42.60
N ASP A 229 -11.59 9.18 -42.76
CA ASP A 229 -12.80 8.92 -41.94
C ASP A 229 -13.20 7.44 -41.71
N ASP A 230 -12.26 6.51 -41.78
CA ASP A 230 -12.51 5.08 -41.71
C ASP A 230 -12.04 4.46 -40.39
N THR A 231 -12.50 4.99 -39.24
CA THR A 231 -12.28 4.28 -37.95
C THR A 231 -13.14 3.01 -37.87
N PRO A 232 -12.64 1.91 -37.26
CA PRO A 232 -13.38 0.66 -37.13
C PRO A 232 -14.78 0.84 -36.54
N TYR A 233 -14.92 1.79 -35.60
CA TYR A 233 -16.17 2.13 -34.94
C TYR A 233 -17.21 2.77 -35.89
N VAL A 234 -16.78 3.60 -36.82
CA VAL A 234 -17.67 4.22 -37.81
C VAL A 234 -18.26 3.15 -38.72
N LYS A 235 -17.46 2.24 -39.23
CA LYS A 235 -17.93 1.12 -40.06
C LYS A 235 -18.85 0.16 -39.31
N GLU A 236 -18.57 -0.07 -38.04
CA GLU A 236 -19.40 -0.93 -37.19
C GLU A 236 -20.76 -0.28 -36.89
N MET A 237 -20.79 1.02 -36.62
CA MET A 237 -22.04 1.79 -36.44
C MET A 237 -22.86 1.85 -37.72
N GLU A 238 -22.22 2.10 -38.87
CA GLU A 238 -22.88 2.08 -40.17
C GLU A 238 -23.49 0.71 -40.51
N SER A 239 -22.78 -0.37 -40.17
CA SER A 239 -23.22 -1.74 -40.42
C SER A 239 -24.44 -2.18 -39.56
N HIS A 240 -24.64 -1.54 -38.42
CA HIS A 240 -25.72 -1.85 -37.48
C HIS A 240 -26.85 -0.78 -37.50
N PHE A 241 -26.72 0.22 -38.36
CA PHE A 241 -27.77 1.24 -38.49
C PHE A 241 -29.04 0.66 -39.05
N ILE A 242 -30.15 0.89 -38.34
CA ILE A 242 -31.50 0.51 -38.76
C ILE A 242 -32.30 1.80 -39.00
N PRO A 243 -32.72 2.10 -40.23
CA PRO A 243 -33.51 3.27 -40.55
C PRO A 243 -34.81 3.28 -39.74
N ALA A 244 -35.25 4.44 -39.28
CA ALA A 244 -36.51 4.64 -38.58
C ALA A 244 -37.30 5.80 -39.21
N GLU A 245 -38.49 5.51 -39.72
CA GLU A 245 -39.39 6.54 -40.23
C GLU A 245 -39.73 7.58 -39.13
N ASP A 246 -39.68 8.86 -39.49
CA ASP A 246 -39.93 10.01 -38.61
C ASP A 246 -38.92 10.24 -37.46
N PHE A 247 -37.69 9.74 -37.56
CA PHE A 247 -36.65 10.01 -36.57
C PHE A 247 -35.49 10.83 -37.15
N SER A 248 -35.21 12.00 -36.57
CA SER A 248 -34.04 12.83 -36.88
C SER A 248 -33.39 13.29 -35.59
N ALA A 249 -32.09 13.04 -35.42
CA ALA A 249 -31.34 13.42 -34.24
C ALA A 249 -29.87 13.66 -34.55
N SER A 250 -29.24 14.58 -33.81
CA SER A 250 -27.83 14.87 -33.90
C SER A 250 -27.18 14.74 -32.52
N TYR A 251 -26.03 14.07 -32.47
CA TYR A 251 -25.29 13.84 -31.25
C TYR A 251 -23.84 14.27 -31.45
N SER A 252 -23.26 14.90 -30.43
CA SER A 252 -21.84 15.21 -30.37
C SER A 252 -21.23 14.59 -29.12
N PHE A 253 -20.18 13.80 -29.28
CA PHE A 253 -19.51 13.11 -28.21
C PHE A 253 -18.08 13.62 -28.06
N MET A 254 -17.71 14.05 -26.85
CA MET A 254 -16.32 14.32 -26.49
C MET A 254 -15.72 13.02 -25.94
N ILE A 255 -14.78 12.45 -26.66
CA ILE A 255 -14.10 11.21 -26.26
C ILE A 255 -12.80 11.60 -25.55
N GLU A 256 -12.58 11.09 -24.35
CA GLU A 256 -11.38 11.37 -23.58
C GLU A 256 -10.12 10.87 -24.34
N GLY A 257 -9.18 11.77 -24.58
CA GLY A 257 -7.97 11.47 -25.37
C GLY A 257 -8.06 11.76 -26.87
N VAL A 258 -9.23 12.10 -27.41
CA VAL A 258 -9.41 12.50 -28.81
C VAL A 258 -9.59 14.02 -28.92
N LYS A 259 -8.80 14.67 -29.76
CA LYS A 259 -8.81 16.16 -29.89
C LYS A 259 -10.03 16.72 -30.58
N LYS A 260 -10.76 15.91 -31.35
CA LYS A 260 -11.92 16.35 -32.12
C LYS A 260 -13.17 15.59 -31.62
N PRO A 261 -14.32 16.26 -31.45
CA PRO A 261 -15.55 15.57 -31.09
C PRO A 261 -16.00 14.63 -32.20
N LEU A 262 -16.62 13.52 -31.82
CA LEU A 262 -17.33 12.62 -32.73
C LEU A 262 -18.74 13.16 -32.94
N TYR A 263 -19.11 13.43 -34.18
CA TYR A 263 -20.41 13.91 -34.53
C TYR A 263 -21.19 12.80 -35.26
N ILE A 264 -22.43 12.54 -34.77
CA ILE A 264 -23.33 11.54 -35.37
C ILE A 264 -24.65 12.24 -35.68
N ARG A 265 -25.07 12.22 -36.91
CA ARG A 265 -26.39 12.67 -37.37
C ARG A 265 -27.17 11.53 -37.97
N VAL A 266 -28.39 11.34 -37.47
CA VAL A 266 -29.38 10.42 -38.02
C VAL A 266 -30.48 11.26 -38.64
N ASP A 267 -30.83 11.00 -39.87
CA ASP A 267 -31.91 11.68 -40.57
C ASP A 267 -32.69 10.67 -41.38
N GLN A 268 -33.76 10.10 -40.80
CA GLN A 268 -34.61 9.05 -41.37
C GLN A 268 -33.79 7.84 -41.86
N ASP A 269 -33.40 7.84 -43.14
CA ASP A 269 -32.71 6.75 -43.80
C ASP A 269 -31.17 6.97 -43.88
N ASP A 270 -30.67 8.15 -43.45
CA ASP A 270 -29.28 8.51 -43.58
C ASP A 270 -28.58 8.58 -42.20
N LEU A 271 -27.40 7.97 -42.12
CA LEU A 271 -26.47 8.04 -40.99
C LEU A 271 -25.19 8.73 -41.45
N ILE A 272 -24.85 9.87 -40.83
CA ILE A 272 -23.63 10.61 -41.10
C ILE A 272 -22.81 10.62 -39.80
N ILE A 273 -21.57 10.10 -39.89
CA ILE A 273 -20.62 10.05 -38.78
C ILE A 273 -19.31 10.68 -39.20
N HIS A 274 -18.81 11.68 -38.48
CA HIS A 274 -17.49 12.26 -38.74
C HIS A 274 -16.85 12.85 -37.47
N TYR A 275 -15.53 13.05 -37.50
CA TYR A 275 -14.78 13.74 -36.45
C TYR A 275 -14.54 15.20 -36.88
N GLY A 276 -15.00 16.17 -36.10
CA GLY A 276 -14.77 17.59 -36.37
C GLY A 276 -15.77 18.53 -35.70
N ASN A 277 -15.53 19.84 -35.89
CA ASN A 277 -16.35 20.91 -35.29
C ASN A 277 -17.41 21.47 -36.30
N GLU A 278 -17.69 20.79 -37.37
CA GLU A 278 -18.67 21.34 -38.34
C GLU A 278 -20.08 21.00 -37.88
N GLU A 279 -20.86 22.03 -37.61
CA GLU A 279 -22.31 21.93 -37.59
C GLU A 279 -22.80 21.57 -38.99
N PRO A 280 -23.58 20.49 -39.16
CA PRO A 280 -24.16 20.25 -40.48
C PRO A 280 -25.25 21.31 -40.71
N ILE A 281 -25.19 21.87 -41.87
CA ILE A 281 -26.14 22.83 -42.41
C ILE A 281 -27.51 22.16 -42.56
#